data_2358b804ad43e492bcec7ca6ae424c15
#
_entry.id   2358b804ad43e492bcec7ca6ae424c15
#
_cell.length_a   1.000
_cell.length_b   1.000
_cell.length_c   1.000
_cell.angle_alpha   90.00
_cell.angle_beta   90.00
_cell.angle_gamma   90.00
#
_symmetry.space_group_name_H-M   'P 1'
#
loop_
_entity.id
_entity.type
_entity.pdbx_description
1 polymer ?
#
loop_
_entity_poly.entity_id
_entity_poly.type
_entity_poly.pdbx_seq_one_letter_code
_entity_poly.pdbx_strand_id
1 'polypeptide(L)'
;MTRFAAHRGGAALWPENSLLAFRQALALESDLVEFDVHQTADGVLVVIHDPTLDRTTDTTGPVAARSVAEVGRARLKGPDGALTDERVPTLEDVLALVAPSRTGLLVEVKGPVAGFGVRYERRGRRSTAVPGARYEGLEARLVASLRRAGLLARSTIMAFNPDVVTAIRALVPGQRTALLVAARHVRQAGARPENAVDWAAAAGATDVGLQYTLVNDAVVKAARAAGLLLGVWTVNAEPAMRRLVELGVDVLTSDRPDVARRVLGRAP
;
A
#
# COMPACT_ATOMS: atom_id res chain seq x y z
N MET A 1 2.46 -19.70 -5.31
CA MET A 1 3.86 -19.18 -5.23
C MET A 1 3.79 -17.76 -4.73
N THR A 2 4.58 -17.42 -3.70
CA THR A 2 4.64 -16.07 -3.13
C THR A 2 5.17 -15.06 -4.15
N ARG A 3 4.51 -13.92 -4.31
CA ARG A 3 4.96 -12.78 -5.08
C ARG A 3 5.61 -11.74 -4.17
N PHE A 4 6.56 -10.97 -4.68
CA PHE A 4 7.11 -9.84 -3.92
C PHE A 4 6.69 -8.50 -4.50
N ALA A 5 6.48 -7.54 -3.61
CA ALA A 5 6.15 -6.17 -3.92
C ALA A 5 7.27 -5.24 -3.44
N ALA A 6 7.74 -4.35 -4.30
CA ALA A 6 8.65 -3.28 -3.94
C ALA A 6 7.87 -2.16 -3.23
N HIS A 7 7.99 -2.07 -1.89
CA HIS A 7 7.32 -1.08 -1.05
C HIS A 7 7.81 0.32 -1.38
N ARG A 8 6.92 1.20 -1.84
CA ARG A 8 7.24 2.54 -2.36
C ARG A 8 8.37 2.54 -3.40
N GLY A 9 8.44 1.47 -4.18
CA GLY A 9 9.50 1.24 -5.15
C GLY A 9 10.81 0.66 -4.61
N GLY A 10 10.95 0.48 -3.29
CA GLY A 10 12.17 -0.01 -2.61
C GLY A 10 12.78 1.05 -1.70
N ALA A 11 12.04 1.49 -0.69
CA ALA A 11 12.33 2.65 0.16
C ALA A 11 13.67 2.58 0.93
N ALA A 12 14.25 1.40 1.13
CA ALA A 12 15.58 1.28 1.73
C ALA A 12 16.74 1.49 0.76
N LEU A 13 16.46 1.58 -0.56
CA LEU A 13 17.48 1.66 -1.60
C LEU A 13 17.43 2.99 -2.36
N TRP A 14 16.22 3.54 -2.54
CA TRP A 14 15.98 4.74 -3.37
C TRP A 14 14.99 5.69 -2.67
N PRO A 15 14.89 6.96 -3.13
CA PRO A 15 13.87 7.87 -2.63
C PRO A 15 12.47 7.24 -2.74
N GLU A 16 11.80 7.05 -1.61
CA GLU A 16 10.49 6.40 -1.58
C GLU A 16 9.47 7.12 -2.46
N ASN A 17 8.60 6.35 -3.13
CA ASN A 17 7.53 6.89 -3.98
C ASN A 17 8.03 7.79 -5.15
N SER A 18 9.28 7.63 -5.59
CA SER A 18 9.85 8.36 -6.72
C SER A 18 9.77 7.58 -8.03
N LEU A 19 9.84 8.29 -9.16
CA LEU A 19 9.95 7.64 -10.46
C LEU A 19 11.24 6.82 -10.60
N LEU A 20 12.34 7.26 -9.97
CA LEU A 20 13.58 6.49 -9.90
C LEU A 20 13.35 5.15 -9.19
N ALA A 21 12.74 5.16 -8.00
CA ALA A 21 12.46 3.93 -7.25
C ALA A 21 11.61 2.94 -8.07
N PHE A 22 10.59 3.43 -8.75
CA PHE A 22 9.75 2.57 -9.59
C PHE A 22 10.50 2.04 -10.81
N ARG A 23 11.32 2.85 -11.50
CA ARG A 23 12.19 2.36 -12.59
C ARG A 23 13.10 1.22 -12.11
N GLN A 24 13.70 1.38 -10.95
CA GLN A 24 14.59 0.36 -10.37
C GLN A 24 13.82 -0.90 -9.96
N ALA A 25 12.63 -0.74 -9.37
CA ALA A 25 11.77 -1.88 -9.04
C ALA A 25 11.36 -2.68 -10.30
N LEU A 26 11.08 -2.00 -11.42
CA LEU A 26 10.81 -2.64 -12.71
C LEU A 26 12.05 -3.35 -13.27
N ALA A 27 13.23 -2.74 -13.16
CA ALA A 27 14.49 -3.35 -13.58
C ALA A 27 14.84 -4.60 -12.75
N LEU A 28 14.43 -4.64 -11.47
CA LEU A 28 14.51 -5.83 -10.63
C LEU A 28 13.43 -6.87 -10.94
N GLU A 29 12.59 -6.66 -11.96
CA GLU A 29 11.46 -7.54 -12.28
C GLU A 29 10.57 -7.85 -11.09
N SER A 30 10.28 -6.85 -10.26
CA SER A 30 9.35 -7.00 -9.14
C SER A 30 7.98 -7.43 -9.66
N ASP A 31 7.37 -8.42 -9.01
CA ASP A 31 6.02 -8.88 -9.39
C ASP A 31 4.99 -7.77 -9.27
N LEU A 32 5.20 -6.94 -8.24
CA LEU A 32 4.32 -5.84 -7.87
C LEU A 32 5.19 -4.64 -7.48
N VAL A 33 4.72 -3.44 -7.77
CA VAL A 33 5.16 -2.20 -7.12
C VAL A 33 4.04 -1.70 -6.21
N GLU A 34 4.43 -1.23 -5.05
CA GLU A 34 3.51 -0.65 -4.08
C GLU A 34 3.78 0.84 -3.96
N PHE A 35 2.73 1.64 -3.82
CA PHE A 35 2.81 3.08 -3.63
C PHE A 35 1.56 3.67 -2.96
N ASP A 36 1.72 4.87 -2.41
CA ASP A 36 0.76 5.59 -1.59
C ASP A 36 0.15 6.78 -2.34
N VAL A 37 -1.18 6.93 -2.33
CA VAL A 37 -1.88 7.98 -3.06
C VAL A 37 -2.56 8.96 -2.12
N HIS A 38 -2.24 10.25 -2.28
CA HIS A 38 -2.91 11.41 -1.70
C HIS A 38 -3.54 12.28 -2.78
N GLN A 39 -4.36 13.25 -2.36
CA GLN A 39 -5.00 14.21 -3.23
C GLN A 39 -4.59 15.64 -2.84
N THR A 40 -4.21 16.44 -3.83
CA THR A 40 -3.90 17.88 -3.68
C THR A 40 -5.16 18.73 -3.55
N ALA A 41 -5.00 20.03 -3.23
CA ALA A 41 -6.11 20.97 -3.11
C ALA A 41 -6.93 21.12 -4.41
N ASP A 42 -6.27 21.01 -5.56
CA ASP A 42 -6.86 21.08 -6.90
C ASP A 42 -7.34 19.70 -7.43
N GLY A 43 -7.38 18.69 -6.55
CA GLY A 43 -7.97 17.37 -6.84
C GLY A 43 -7.10 16.42 -7.65
N VAL A 44 -5.83 16.75 -7.89
CA VAL A 44 -4.89 15.87 -8.59
C VAL A 44 -4.34 14.81 -7.63
N LEU A 45 -4.20 13.57 -8.10
CA LEU A 45 -3.63 12.48 -7.32
C LEU A 45 -2.09 12.50 -7.41
N VAL A 46 -1.44 12.48 -6.25
CA VAL A 46 0.02 12.47 -6.12
C VAL A 46 0.48 11.27 -5.32
N VAL A 47 1.73 10.85 -5.55
CA VAL A 47 2.27 9.62 -4.94
C VAL A 47 3.27 10.02 -3.86
N ILE A 48 2.82 9.91 -2.60
CA ILE A 48 3.59 10.22 -1.39
C ILE A 48 2.93 9.52 -0.20
N HIS A 49 3.72 9.11 0.80
CA HIS A 49 3.18 8.35 1.94
C HIS A 49 2.49 9.21 2.99
N ASP A 50 3.14 10.30 3.43
CA ASP A 50 2.63 11.12 4.53
C ASP A 50 1.61 12.15 4.01
N PRO A 51 0.64 12.58 4.81
CA PRO A 51 -0.28 13.64 4.44
C PRO A 51 0.40 15.02 4.38
N THR A 52 1.69 15.09 4.74
CA THR A 52 2.52 16.30 4.67
C THR A 52 3.84 16.02 3.96
N LEU A 53 4.47 17.08 3.44
CA LEU A 53 5.71 17.01 2.68
C LEU A 53 6.98 16.91 3.57
N ASP A 54 6.85 17.11 4.88
CA ASP A 54 7.94 17.41 5.81
C ASP A 54 9.03 16.34 5.89
N ARG A 55 8.65 15.06 5.96
CA ARG A 55 9.61 13.97 6.20
C ARG A 55 10.46 13.68 4.97
N THR A 56 9.83 13.58 3.83
CA THR A 56 10.46 13.02 2.61
C THR A 56 10.87 14.06 1.59
N THR A 57 10.62 15.37 1.84
CA THR A 57 10.95 16.41 0.88
C THR A 57 11.68 17.60 1.51
N ASP A 58 12.13 18.54 0.67
CA ASP A 58 12.68 19.85 1.08
C ASP A 58 11.60 20.91 1.37
N THR A 59 10.33 20.53 1.32
CA THR A 59 9.16 21.39 1.53
C THR A 59 8.37 20.90 2.74
N THR A 60 7.56 21.78 3.35
CA THR A 60 6.77 21.47 4.55
C THR A 60 5.28 21.71 4.33
N GLY A 61 4.44 21.12 5.18
CA GLY A 61 3.00 21.36 5.25
C GLY A 61 2.15 20.33 4.48
N PRO A 62 0.81 20.44 4.63
CA PRO A 62 -0.09 19.40 4.16
C PRO A 62 -0.23 19.37 2.63
N VAL A 63 -0.20 18.16 2.07
CA VAL A 63 -0.44 17.91 0.64
C VAL A 63 -1.82 18.40 0.21
N ALA A 64 -2.85 18.17 1.02
CA ALA A 64 -4.22 18.57 0.74
C ALA A 64 -4.47 20.09 0.71
N ALA A 65 -3.51 20.90 1.19
CA ALA A 65 -3.60 22.36 1.16
C ALA A 65 -2.81 22.99 0.00
N ARG A 66 -2.18 22.20 -0.87
CA ARG A 66 -1.32 22.67 -1.96
C ARG A 66 -1.84 22.21 -3.31
N SER A 67 -1.60 23.00 -4.34
CA SER A 67 -1.81 22.61 -5.73
C SER A 67 -0.79 21.55 -6.19
N VAL A 68 -1.11 20.80 -7.24
CA VAL A 68 -0.17 19.84 -7.85
C VAL A 68 1.12 20.54 -8.30
N ALA A 69 1.05 21.79 -8.80
CA ALA A 69 2.21 22.56 -9.22
C ALA A 69 3.16 22.86 -8.06
N GLU A 70 2.65 23.10 -6.85
CA GLU A 70 3.45 23.32 -5.64
C GLU A 70 4.05 22.02 -5.13
N VAL A 71 3.27 20.94 -5.05
CA VAL A 71 3.73 19.61 -4.61
C VAL A 71 4.81 19.07 -5.56
N GLY A 72 4.62 19.20 -6.86
CA GLY A 72 5.57 18.73 -7.87
C GLY A 72 6.90 19.51 -7.93
N ARG A 73 7.05 20.63 -7.20
CA ARG A 73 8.34 21.32 -7.04
C ARG A 73 9.18 20.74 -5.90
N ALA A 74 8.55 20.05 -4.94
CA ALA A 74 9.22 19.50 -3.79
C ALA A 74 10.19 18.37 -4.22
N ARG A 75 11.46 18.49 -3.82
CA ARG A 75 12.49 17.49 -4.09
C ARG A 75 12.48 16.42 -3.00
N LEU A 76 12.53 15.17 -3.42
CA LEU A 76 12.53 14.03 -2.52
C LEU A 76 13.91 13.82 -1.88
N LYS A 77 13.90 13.34 -0.64
CA LYS A 77 15.08 12.88 0.09
C LYS A 77 15.32 11.40 -0.18
N GLY A 78 16.59 11.03 -0.32
CA GLY A 78 17.02 9.63 -0.34
C GLY A 78 16.90 8.94 1.01
N PRO A 79 17.18 7.63 1.07
CA PRO A 79 17.16 6.86 2.33
C PRO A 79 18.16 7.38 3.38
N ASP A 80 19.21 8.04 2.96
CA ASP A 80 20.22 8.70 3.79
C ASP A 80 19.81 10.11 4.27
N GLY A 81 18.64 10.59 3.83
CA GLY A 81 18.14 11.94 4.11
C GLY A 81 18.69 13.03 3.19
N ALA A 82 19.61 12.72 2.27
CA ALA A 82 20.13 13.68 1.30
C ALA A 82 19.08 14.04 0.24
N LEU A 83 19.04 15.31 -0.16
CA LEU A 83 18.17 15.74 -1.25
C LEU A 83 18.63 15.16 -2.58
N THR A 84 17.65 14.77 -3.40
CA THR A 84 17.87 14.24 -4.74
C THR A 84 17.24 15.16 -5.78
N ASP A 85 17.42 14.84 -7.08
CA ASP A 85 16.72 15.52 -8.18
C ASP A 85 15.32 14.97 -8.43
N GLU A 86 14.96 13.84 -7.77
CA GLU A 86 13.61 13.27 -7.84
C GLU A 86 12.59 14.20 -7.14
N ARG A 87 11.38 14.22 -7.68
CA ARG A 87 10.27 15.05 -7.18
C ARG A 87 9.07 14.18 -6.87
N VAL A 88 8.13 14.74 -6.10
CA VAL A 88 6.85 14.06 -5.85
C VAL A 88 6.11 13.89 -7.18
N PRO A 89 5.90 12.64 -7.66
CA PRO A 89 5.23 12.41 -8.93
C PRO A 89 3.71 12.48 -8.79
N THR A 90 3.03 12.75 -9.89
CA THR A 90 1.59 12.49 -10.00
C THR A 90 1.32 11.00 -10.16
N LEU A 91 0.09 10.58 -9.88
CA LEU A 91 -0.33 9.21 -10.17
C LEU A 91 -0.17 8.90 -11.66
N GLU A 92 -0.52 9.82 -12.53
CA GLU A 92 -0.40 9.67 -13.98
C GLU A 92 1.04 9.41 -14.43
N ASP A 93 2.04 10.08 -13.83
CA ASP A 93 3.46 9.84 -14.13
C ASP A 93 3.86 8.40 -13.78
N VAL A 94 3.43 7.91 -12.60
CA VAL A 94 3.70 6.54 -12.16
C VAL A 94 3.00 5.52 -13.07
N LEU A 95 1.73 5.75 -13.40
CA LEU A 95 0.98 4.85 -14.28
C LEU A 95 1.58 4.79 -15.69
N ALA A 96 1.99 5.92 -16.26
CA ALA A 96 2.65 5.98 -17.56
C ALA A 96 3.97 5.18 -17.56
N LEU A 97 4.74 5.27 -16.46
CA LEU A 97 5.99 4.52 -16.31
C LEU A 97 5.76 3.00 -16.23
N VAL A 98 4.72 2.56 -15.48
CA VAL A 98 4.49 1.13 -15.23
C VAL A 98 3.69 0.47 -16.36
N ALA A 99 2.87 1.21 -17.11
CA ALA A 99 1.98 0.66 -18.13
C ALA A 99 2.65 -0.27 -19.16
N PRO A 100 3.87 0.03 -19.67
CA PRO A 100 4.56 -0.85 -20.62
C PRO A 100 5.06 -2.17 -20.03
N SER A 101 5.17 -2.28 -18.70
CA SER A 101 5.66 -3.48 -18.01
C SER A 101 4.54 -4.51 -17.78
N ARG A 102 4.93 -5.68 -17.22
CA ARG A 102 3.98 -6.71 -16.73
C ARG A 102 3.73 -6.62 -15.23
N THR A 103 4.43 -5.74 -14.54
CA THR A 103 4.37 -5.57 -13.08
C THR A 103 2.98 -5.14 -12.65
N GLY A 104 2.42 -5.78 -11.63
CA GLY A 104 1.14 -5.39 -11.02
C GLY A 104 1.31 -4.25 -10.01
N LEU A 105 0.19 -3.68 -9.57
CA LEU A 105 0.17 -2.55 -8.66
C LEU A 105 -0.51 -2.90 -7.34
N LEU A 106 0.09 -2.46 -6.23
CA LEU A 106 -0.54 -2.31 -4.93
C LEU A 106 -0.69 -0.82 -4.66
N VAL A 107 -1.91 -0.31 -4.66
CA VAL A 107 -2.19 1.12 -4.55
C VAL A 107 -2.84 1.41 -3.21
N GLU A 108 -2.09 2.00 -2.27
CA GLU A 108 -2.65 2.38 -0.97
C GLU A 108 -3.34 3.75 -1.06
N VAL A 109 -4.63 3.79 -0.76
CA VAL A 109 -5.40 5.02 -0.62
C VAL A 109 -5.23 5.57 0.79
N LYS A 110 -4.63 6.76 0.89
CA LYS A 110 -4.39 7.46 2.15
C LYS A 110 -5.55 8.39 2.51
N GLY A 111 -5.60 8.81 3.76
CA GLY A 111 -6.48 9.87 4.25
C GLY A 111 -5.76 11.20 4.39
N PRO A 112 -6.51 12.33 4.53
CA PRO A 112 -5.93 13.68 4.61
C PRO A 112 -5.23 13.99 5.95
N VAL A 113 -5.33 13.11 6.92
CA VAL A 113 -4.75 13.27 8.27
C VAL A 113 -3.74 12.17 8.58
N ALA A 114 -2.77 12.49 9.43
CA ALA A 114 -1.76 11.54 9.84
C ALA A 114 -2.35 10.30 10.54
N GLY A 115 -1.69 9.16 10.35
CA GLY A 115 -2.08 7.88 10.91
C GLY A 115 -2.70 6.94 9.88
N PHE A 116 -3.31 5.86 10.34
CA PHE A 116 -3.87 4.84 9.44
C PHE A 116 -5.30 5.14 8.95
N GLY A 117 -5.88 6.31 9.29
CA GLY A 117 -7.25 6.64 8.86
C GLY A 117 -8.34 5.73 9.43
N VAL A 118 -8.04 4.96 10.47
CA VAL A 118 -8.98 4.06 11.16
C VAL A 118 -8.51 3.82 12.60
N ARG A 119 -9.43 3.64 13.50
CA ARG A 119 -9.21 3.05 14.83
C ARG A 119 -10.19 1.90 15.03
N TYR A 120 -9.87 0.99 15.96
CA TYR A 120 -10.75 -0.12 16.29
C TYR A 120 -11.19 0.03 17.74
N GLU A 121 -12.51 -0.11 17.96
CA GLU A 121 -13.13 -0.05 19.28
C GLU A 121 -13.74 -1.40 19.64
N ARG A 122 -13.54 -1.81 20.88
CA ARG A 122 -14.19 -3.01 21.40
C ARG A 122 -15.59 -2.67 21.87
N ARG A 123 -16.60 -3.37 21.37
CA ARG A 123 -18.00 -3.30 21.80
C ARG A 123 -18.47 -4.69 22.23
N GLY A 124 -18.39 -4.94 23.55
CA GLY A 124 -18.68 -6.27 24.09
C GLY A 124 -17.68 -7.32 23.59
N ARG A 125 -18.17 -8.35 22.89
CA ARG A 125 -17.35 -9.42 22.29
C ARG A 125 -16.90 -9.13 20.87
N ARG A 126 -17.36 -8.04 20.25
CA ARG A 126 -17.03 -7.66 18.87
C ARG A 126 -16.12 -6.44 18.86
N SER A 127 -15.27 -6.37 17.86
CA SER A 127 -14.49 -5.18 17.57
C SER A 127 -15.02 -4.54 16.30
N THR A 128 -15.19 -3.22 16.33
CA THR A 128 -15.74 -2.45 15.22
C THR A 128 -14.70 -1.44 14.76
N ALA A 129 -14.48 -1.35 13.44
CA ALA A 129 -13.72 -0.28 12.85
C ALA A 129 -14.48 1.05 13.00
N VAL A 130 -13.76 2.10 13.34
CA VAL A 130 -14.22 3.48 13.32
C VAL A 130 -13.41 4.20 12.26
N PRO A 131 -13.98 4.38 11.05
CA PRO A 131 -13.30 5.03 9.93
C PRO A 131 -12.96 6.49 10.26
N GLY A 132 -11.79 6.92 9.81
CA GLY A 132 -11.36 8.31 9.86
C GLY A 132 -11.72 9.09 8.60
N ALA A 133 -11.18 10.30 8.49
CA ALA A 133 -11.40 11.19 7.36
C ALA A 133 -10.88 10.57 6.04
N ARG A 134 -11.62 10.82 4.95
CA ARG A 134 -11.27 10.44 3.58
C ARG A 134 -11.24 11.70 2.70
N TYR A 135 -10.53 11.64 1.59
CA TYR A 135 -10.65 12.64 0.54
C TYR A 135 -11.95 12.45 -0.23
N GLU A 136 -12.61 13.55 -0.57
CA GLU A 136 -13.82 13.50 -1.38
C GLU A 136 -13.50 13.12 -2.84
N GLY A 137 -14.14 12.07 -3.33
CA GLY A 137 -14.04 11.60 -4.72
C GLY A 137 -12.69 11.00 -5.13
N LEU A 138 -11.74 10.77 -4.20
CA LEU A 138 -10.44 10.19 -4.51
C LEU A 138 -10.60 8.81 -5.15
N GLU A 139 -11.45 7.95 -4.59
CA GLU A 139 -11.67 6.58 -5.06
C GLU A 139 -12.14 6.55 -6.52
N ALA A 140 -13.07 7.43 -6.88
CA ALA A 140 -13.58 7.54 -8.26
C ALA A 140 -12.52 8.03 -9.24
N ARG A 141 -11.70 9.03 -8.83
CA ARG A 141 -10.56 9.52 -9.62
C ARG A 141 -9.51 8.45 -9.83
N LEU A 142 -9.14 7.73 -8.75
CA LEU A 142 -8.18 6.63 -8.82
C LEU A 142 -8.63 5.55 -9.80
N VAL A 143 -9.87 5.07 -9.67
CA VAL A 143 -10.45 4.07 -10.58
C VAL A 143 -10.44 4.57 -12.02
N ALA A 144 -10.79 5.84 -12.26
CA ALA A 144 -10.77 6.44 -13.60
C ALA A 144 -9.35 6.50 -14.18
N SER A 145 -8.34 6.90 -13.40
CA SER A 145 -6.92 6.93 -13.82
C SER A 145 -6.40 5.54 -14.15
N LEU A 146 -6.61 4.55 -13.28
CA LEU A 146 -6.20 3.16 -13.51
C LEU A 146 -6.88 2.57 -14.76
N ARG A 147 -8.16 2.90 -15.00
CA ARG A 147 -8.89 2.44 -16.18
C ARG A 147 -8.33 3.07 -17.47
N ARG A 148 -8.09 4.39 -17.48
CA ARG A 148 -7.48 5.08 -18.63
C ARG A 148 -6.11 4.52 -18.98
N ALA A 149 -5.31 4.19 -17.97
CA ALA A 149 -3.99 3.60 -18.16
C ALA A 149 -4.01 2.10 -18.53
N GLY A 150 -5.19 1.43 -18.56
CA GLY A 150 -5.30 -0.01 -18.80
C GLY A 150 -4.75 -0.88 -17.66
N LEU A 151 -4.60 -0.31 -16.45
CA LEU A 151 -3.93 -0.95 -15.31
C LEU A 151 -4.89 -1.49 -14.24
N LEU A 152 -6.19 -1.20 -14.35
CA LEU A 152 -7.17 -1.53 -13.32
C LEU A 152 -7.20 -3.04 -13.00
N ALA A 153 -7.18 -3.90 -14.03
CA ALA A 153 -7.26 -5.36 -13.86
C ALA A 153 -6.02 -5.98 -13.17
N ARG A 154 -4.86 -5.31 -13.22
CA ARG A 154 -3.63 -5.77 -12.54
C ARG A 154 -3.27 -4.95 -11.30
N SER A 155 -4.24 -4.17 -10.78
CA SER A 155 -4.12 -3.40 -9.55
C SER A 155 -4.89 -4.05 -8.41
N THR A 156 -4.32 -4.05 -7.21
CA THR A 156 -5.03 -4.24 -5.95
C THR A 156 -5.07 -2.89 -5.24
N ILE A 157 -6.26 -2.36 -4.98
CA ILE A 157 -6.43 -1.09 -4.27
C ILE A 157 -6.55 -1.39 -2.78
N MET A 158 -5.72 -0.77 -1.97
CA MET A 158 -5.57 -1.06 -0.55
C MET A 158 -5.90 0.14 0.31
N ALA A 159 -6.40 -0.11 1.51
CA ALA A 159 -6.54 0.92 2.53
C ALA A 159 -6.60 0.31 3.94
N PHE A 160 -6.23 1.09 4.94
CA PHE A 160 -6.54 0.79 6.33
C PHE A 160 -8.01 1.10 6.67
N ASN A 161 -8.59 2.09 6.01
CA ASN A 161 -9.98 2.49 6.18
C ASN A 161 -10.91 1.55 5.41
N PRO A 162 -11.78 0.75 6.10
CA PRO A 162 -12.66 -0.21 5.42
C PRO A 162 -13.69 0.45 4.51
N ASP A 163 -14.06 1.73 4.76
CA ASP A 163 -14.99 2.45 3.89
C ASP A 163 -14.41 2.73 2.50
N VAL A 164 -13.08 2.87 2.39
CA VAL A 164 -12.41 2.96 1.08
C VAL A 164 -12.56 1.64 0.31
N VAL A 165 -12.32 0.51 0.99
CA VAL A 165 -12.49 -0.83 0.39
C VAL A 165 -13.92 -1.01 -0.11
N THR A 166 -14.91 -0.70 0.72
CA THR A 166 -16.33 -0.78 0.37
C THR A 166 -16.69 0.16 -0.80
N ALA A 167 -16.17 1.39 -0.80
CA ALA A 167 -16.42 2.37 -1.89
C ALA A 167 -15.84 1.89 -3.22
N ILE A 168 -14.61 1.38 -3.24
CA ILE A 168 -14.01 0.81 -4.46
C ILE A 168 -14.81 -0.37 -4.98
N ARG A 169 -15.25 -1.28 -4.10
CA ARG A 169 -16.08 -2.44 -4.48
C ARG A 169 -17.45 -2.03 -5.03
N ALA A 170 -18.02 -0.95 -4.52
CA ALA A 170 -19.27 -0.38 -5.07
C ALA A 170 -19.06 0.23 -6.46
N LEU A 171 -17.94 0.92 -6.71
CA LEU A 171 -17.59 1.50 -8.00
C LEU A 171 -17.23 0.44 -9.06
N VAL A 172 -16.57 -0.63 -8.64
CA VAL A 172 -16.10 -1.72 -9.53
C VAL A 172 -16.22 -3.06 -8.79
N PRO A 173 -17.35 -3.77 -8.88
CA PRO A 173 -17.62 -4.98 -8.10
C PRO A 173 -16.57 -6.10 -8.24
N GLY A 174 -15.91 -6.20 -9.39
CA GLY A 174 -14.85 -7.20 -9.64
C GLY A 174 -13.44 -6.76 -9.22
N GLN A 175 -13.25 -5.52 -8.75
CA GLN A 175 -11.92 -4.99 -8.42
C GLN A 175 -11.30 -5.72 -7.22
N ARG A 176 -10.02 -6.08 -7.34
CA ARG A 176 -9.23 -6.55 -6.20
C ARG A 176 -8.98 -5.43 -5.23
N THR A 177 -9.28 -5.71 -3.96
CA THR A 177 -9.08 -4.77 -2.86
C THR A 177 -8.47 -5.47 -1.66
N ALA A 178 -7.66 -4.76 -0.86
CA ALA A 178 -7.11 -5.29 0.38
C ALA A 178 -7.42 -4.38 1.56
N LEU A 179 -7.88 -4.97 2.68
CA LEU A 179 -7.90 -4.26 3.95
C LEU A 179 -6.55 -4.42 4.63
N LEU A 180 -5.92 -3.29 4.97
CA LEU A 180 -4.66 -3.26 5.70
C LEU A 180 -4.90 -3.24 7.21
N VAL A 181 -4.18 -4.09 7.96
CA VAL A 181 -4.30 -4.16 9.43
C VAL A 181 -2.93 -4.20 10.09
N ALA A 182 -2.66 -3.20 10.94
CA ALA A 182 -1.46 -3.12 11.76
C ALA A 182 -1.63 -3.84 13.12
N ALA A 183 -0.55 -4.28 13.72
CA ALA A 183 -0.55 -4.91 15.04
C ALA A 183 -1.18 -4.03 16.14
N ARG A 184 -1.05 -2.71 16.01
CA ARG A 184 -1.69 -1.76 16.93
C ARG A 184 -3.22 -1.84 16.87
N HIS A 185 -3.82 -2.09 15.70
CA HIS A 185 -5.27 -2.21 15.55
C HIS A 185 -5.80 -3.43 16.31
N VAL A 186 -5.10 -4.56 16.17
CA VAL A 186 -5.42 -5.80 16.89
C VAL A 186 -5.33 -5.58 18.41
N ARG A 187 -4.27 -4.91 18.88
CA ARG A 187 -4.13 -4.56 20.31
C ARG A 187 -5.22 -3.61 20.81
N GLN A 188 -5.51 -2.54 20.06
CA GLN A 188 -6.57 -1.56 20.42
C GLN A 188 -7.95 -2.23 20.51
N ALA A 189 -8.22 -3.17 19.62
CA ALA A 189 -9.45 -3.94 19.60
C ALA A 189 -9.53 -5.00 20.72
N GLY A 190 -8.43 -5.30 21.42
CA GLY A 190 -8.33 -6.44 22.34
C GLY A 190 -8.67 -7.76 21.62
N ALA A 191 -8.26 -7.87 20.36
CA ALA A 191 -8.57 -8.98 19.45
C ALA A 191 -7.37 -9.92 19.27
N ARG A 192 -7.62 -11.06 18.63
CA ARG A 192 -6.57 -11.97 18.17
C ARG A 192 -6.19 -11.61 16.72
N PRO A 193 -4.98 -11.97 16.25
CA PRO A 193 -4.54 -11.70 14.89
C PRO A 193 -5.52 -12.20 13.79
N GLU A 194 -6.16 -13.35 14.00
CA GLU A 194 -7.12 -13.95 13.05
C GLU A 194 -8.33 -13.05 12.81
N ASN A 195 -8.73 -12.22 13.79
CA ASN A 195 -9.86 -11.31 13.62
C ASN A 195 -9.62 -10.24 12.54
N ALA A 196 -8.38 -9.99 12.17
CA ALA A 196 -8.07 -9.11 11.04
C ALA A 196 -8.61 -9.67 9.71
N VAL A 197 -8.66 -11.00 9.59
CA VAL A 197 -9.27 -11.70 8.43
C VAL A 197 -10.78 -11.46 8.41
N ASP A 198 -11.44 -11.58 9.57
CA ASP A 198 -12.87 -11.32 9.70
C ASP A 198 -13.22 -9.86 9.32
N TRP A 199 -12.37 -8.90 9.71
CA TRP A 199 -12.57 -7.49 9.36
C TRP A 199 -12.42 -7.25 7.85
N ALA A 200 -11.46 -7.90 7.19
CA ALA A 200 -11.28 -7.80 5.75
C ALA A 200 -12.48 -8.41 5.00
N ALA A 201 -12.94 -9.58 5.42
CA ALA A 201 -14.13 -10.22 4.85
C ALA A 201 -15.39 -9.35 5.03
N ALA A 202 -15.56 -8.77 6.22
CA ALA A 202 -16.70 -7.87 6.50
C ALA A 202 -16.69 -6.59 5.66
N ALA A 203 -15.51 -6.07 5.29
CA ALA A 203 -15.36 -4.94 4.37
C ALA A 203 -15.57 -5.34 2.89
N GLY A 204 -15.76 -6.62 2.59
CA GLY A 204 -15.88 -7.13 1.22
C GLY A 204 -14.55 -7.13 0.46
N ALA A 205 -13.41 -7.12 1.15
CA ALA A 205 -12.10 -7.20 0.52
C ALA A 205 -11.86 -8.57 -0.12
N THR A 206 -11.02 -8.62 -1.14
CA THR A 206 -10.54 -9.87 -1.77
C THR A 206 -9.23 -10.35 -1.14
N ASP A 207 -8.54 -9.45 -0.46
CA ASP A 207 -7.23 -9.69 0.13
C ASP A 207 -7.18 -9.06 1.53
N VAL A 208 -6.33 -9.60 2.40
CA VAL A 208 -5.96 -8.98 3.68
C VAL A 208 -4.46 -8.69 3.71
N GLY A 209 -4.09 -7.44 4.03
CA GLY A 209 -2.69 -7.01 4.14
C GLY A 209 -2.30 -6.79 5.59
N LEU A 210 -1.47 -7.66 6.16
CA LEU A 210 -1.13 -7.64 7.57
C LEU A 210 0.29 -7.17 7.85
N GLN A 211 0.45 -6.41 8.93
CA GLN A 211 1.78 -6.24 9.50
C GLN A 211 2.35 -7.63 9.83
N TYR A 212 3.51 -7.94 9.29
CA TYR A 212 4.07 -9.31 9.25
C TYR A 212 4.22 -9.97 10.63
N THR A 213 4.32 -9.18 11.70
CA THR A 213 4.41 -9.67 13.08
C THR A 213 3.13 -10.31 13.60
N LEU A 214 2.00 -10.11 12.91
CA LEU A 214 0.72 -10.74 13.21
C LEU A 214 0.58 -12.14 12.62
N VAL A 215 1.46 -12.50 11.66
CA VAL A 215 1.26 -13.70 10.83
C VAL A 215 1.84 -14.95 11.49
N ASN A 216 0.97 -15.94 11.64
CA ASN A 216 1.22 -17.29 12.12
C ASN A 216 0.33 -18.28 11.36
N ASP A 217 0.46 -19.59 11.65
CA ASP A 217 -0.33 -20.65 10.99
C ASP A 217 -1.84 -20.46 11.13
N ALA A 218 -2.31 -19.94 12.28
CA ALA A 218 -3.74 -19.73 12.50
C ALA A 218 -4.29 -18.63 11.58
N VAL A 219 -3.53 -17.54 11.39
CA VAL A 219 -3.88 -16.46 10.45
C VAL A 219 -3.90 -16.95 9.01
N VAL A 220 -2.90 -17.73 8.60
CA VAL A 220 -2.86 -18.33 7.24
C VAL A 220 -4.07 -19.20 7.00
N LYS A 221 -4.40 -20.11 7.95
CA LYS A 221 -5.56 -20.99 7.87
C LYS A 221 -6.86 -20.18 7.80
N ALA A 222 -7.00 -19.12 8.62
CA ALA A 222 -8.18 -18.25 8.60
C ALA A 222 -8.35 -17.55 7.25
N ALA A 223 -7.27 -16.99 6.69
CA ALA A 223 -7.30 -16.32 5.37
C ALA A 223 -7.72 -17.31 4.27
N ARG A 224 -7.16 -18.53 4.25
CA ARG A 224 -7.54 -19.59 3.30
C ARG A 224 -9.01 -19.99 3.45
N ALA A 225 -9.49 -20.17 4.68
CA ALA A 225 -10.88 -20.53 4.96
C ALA A 225 -11.87 -19.44 4.52
N ALA A 226 -11.46 -18.16 4.62
CA ALA A 226 -12.24 -17.02 4.15
C ALA A 226 -12.12 -16.76 2.64
N GLY A 227 -11.27 -17.51 1.91
CA GLY A 227 -11.02 -17.28 0.48
C GLY A 227 -10.26 -15.99 0.18
N LEU A 228 -9.56 -15.40 1.16
CA LEU A 228 -8.78 -14.18 1.01
C LEU A 228 -7.31 -14.50 0.69
N LEU A 229 -6.70 -13.69 -0.19
CA LEU A 229 -5.26 -13.68 -0.34
C LEU A 229 -4.62 -12.94 0.83
N LEU A 230 -3.47 -13.45 1.30
CA LEU A 230 -2.73 -12.90 2.43
C LEU A 230 -1.47 -12.17 1.96
N GLY A 231 -1.49 -10.84 2.03
CA GLY A 231 -0.32 -9.98 1.88
C GLY A 231 0.32 -9.63 3.23
N VAL A 232 1.62 -9.45 3.25
CA VAL A 232 2.37 -9.05 4.46
C VAL A 232 3.28 -7.85 4.17
N TRP A 233 3.40 -6.94 5.15
CA TRP A 233 4.17 -5.69 5.10
C TRP A 233 4.75 -5.32 6.47
N THR A 234 5.80 -4.50 6.63
CA THR A 234 6.88 -4.37 5.67
C THR A 234 7.99 -5.28 6.15
N VAL A 235 8.43 -6.21 5.34
CA VAL A 235 9.34 -7.29 5.72
C VAL A 235 10.71 -7.02 5.10
N ASN A 236 11.71 -6.63 5.91
CA ASN A 236 13.03 -6.25 5.41
C ASN A 236 14.14 -7.25 5.79
N ALA A 237 13.91 -8.03 6.85
CA ALA A 237 14.89 -9.01 7.32
C ALA A 237 14.72 -10.35 6.57
N GLU A 238 15.80 -10.85 5.96
CA GLU A 238 15.81 -12.11 5.21
C GLU A 238 15.24 -13.32 5.99
N PRO A 239 15.59 -13.55 7.28
CA PRO A 239 15.00 -14.65 8.03
C PRO A 239 13.49 -14.56 8.18
N ALA A 240 12.95 -13.35 8.34
CA ALA A 240 11.51 -13.12 8.40
C ALA A 240 10.84 -13.39 7.04
N MET A 241 11.49 -12.98 5.93
CA MET A 241 10.99 -13.28 4.58
C MET A 241 10.89 -14.78 4.36
N ARG A 242 11.95 -15.56 4.65
CA ARG A 242 11.97 -17.02 4.49
C ARG A 242 10.84 -17.68 5.29
N ARG A 243 10.71 -17.34 6.57
CA ARG A 243 9.64 -17.86 7.43
C ARG A 243 8.25 -17.59 6.85
N LEU A 244 8.00 -16.39 6.34
CA LEU A 244 6.69 -16.02 5.80
C LEU A 244 6.38 -16.71 4.47
N VAL A 245 7.40 -16.91 3.63
CA VAL A 245 7.29 -17.71 2.40
C VAL A 245 6.96 -19.17 2.73
N GLU A 246 7.63 -19.77 3.74
CA GLU A 246 7.35 -21.13 4.24
C GLU A 246 5.93 -21.26 4.80
N LEU A 247 5.42 -20.22 5.49
CA LEU A 247 4.03 -20.15 5.95
C LEU A 247 3.02 -20.07 4.79
N GLY A 248 3.47 -19.74 3.58
CA GLY A 248 2.63 -19.69 2.39
C GLY A 248 1.85 -18.38 2.22
N VAL A 249 2.41 -17.23 2.59
CA VAL A 249 1.82 -15.92 2.26
C VAL A 249 1.78 -15.72 0.74
N ASP A 250 0.80 -14.96 0.24
CA ASP A 250 0.63 -14.75 -1.20
C ASP A 250 1.47 -13.58 -1.73
N VAL A 251 1.63 -12.52 -0.91
CA VAL A 251 2.40 -11.31 -1.28
C VAL A 251 3.27 -10.89 -0.10
N LEU A 252 4.56 -10.64 -0.39
CA LEU A 252 5.54 -10.12 0.54
C LEU A 252 5.96 -8.72 0.09
N THR A 253 5.62 -7.70 0.85
CA THR A 253 5.96 -6.29 0.58
C THR A 253 7.20 -5.88 1.38
N SER A 254 8.22 -5.33 0.70
CA SER A 254 9.53 -5.03 1.28
C SER A 254 10.13 -3.73 0.74
N ASP A 255 10.84 -2.99 1.62
CA ASP A 255 11.73 -1.88 1.24
C ASP A 255 13.02 -2.39 0.56
N ARG A 256 13.27 -3.70 0.65
CA ARG A 256 14.44 -4.39 0.11
C ARG A 256 14.02 -5.41 -0.96
N PRO A 257 13.50 -4.94 -2.11
CA PRO A 257 13.08 -5.84 -3.20
C PRO A 257 14.23 -6.71 -3.73
N ASP A 258 15.47 -6.23 -3.64
CA ASP A 258 16.69 -6.97 -3.95
C ASP A 258 16.88 -8.22 -3.08
N VAL A 259 16.59 -8.11 -1.76
CA VAL A 259 16.62 -9.25 -0.83
C VAL A 259 15.44 -10.19 -1.08
N ALA A 260 14.24 -9.65 -1.27
CA ALA A 260 13.03 -10.44 -1.53
C ALA A 260 13.19 -11.28 -2.81
N ARG A 261 13.75 -10.71 -3.87
CA ARG A 261 14.05 -11.42 -5.13
C ARG A 261 14.95 -12.63 -4.89
N ARG A 262 16.04 -12.45 -4.12
CA ARG A 262 16.98 -13.54 -3.76
C ARG A 262 16.30 -14.63 -2.95
N VAL A 263 15.52 -14.25 -1.92
CA VAL A 263 14.80 -15.20 -1.05
C VAL A 263 13.85 -16.08 -1.84
N LEU A 264 13.22 -15.53 -2.88
CA LEU A 264 12.30 -16.26 -3.75
C LEU A 264 13.01 -17.08 -4.85
N GLY A 265 14.35 -17.16 -4.84
CA GLY A 265 15.14 -17.97 -5.77
C GLY A 265 15.10 -17.48 -7.21
N ARG A 266 14.82 -16.19 -7.42
CA ARG A 266 14.84 -15.60 -8.77
C ARG A 266 16.27 -15.17 -9.12
N ALA A 267 16.76 -15.67 -10.24
CA ALA A 267 18.10 -15.32 -10.73
C ALA A 267 18.30 -13.81 -10.85
N PRO A 268 19.55 -13.31 -10.68
CA PRO A 268 19.88 -11.90 -10.86
C PRO A 268 19.60 -11.41 -12.29
#